data_bcc1ce51d72d440882491b63081a9c83
#
_entry.id   bcc1ce51d72d440882491b63081a9c83
#
_cell.length_a   1.000
_cell.length_b   1.000
_cell.length_c   1.000
_cell.angle_alpha   90.00
_cell.angle_beta   90.00
_cell.angle_gamma   90.00
#
_symmetry.space_group_name_H-M   'P 1'
#
loop_
_entity.id
_entity.type
_entity.pdbx_description
1 polymer ?
#
loop_
_entity_poly.entity_id
_entity_poly.type
_entity_poly.pdbx_seq_one_letter_code
_entity_poly.pdbx_strand_id
1 'polypeptide(L)'
;MNEIILLKLGELVLKGLNRRTFEDKLIANAKRRLKHHGDFKVYCKQSTMYVEPKNDNCDLDGAWEAMTKLFGVVGLSRARACEKDKDAMLQTAVEYLGDKLAAAHTFKVESKRADKTFPMTSIQLSKYVGGELDEKYPNLKVDVHNPELTVYLEVRDYAAYVHADPEPGAGGLPVGVGGRAVSLLSGGIDSPVASWMIAKRGIALDMVHLDRKSTRLNSSHVF
;
A
#
# COMPACT_ATOMS: atom_id res chain seq x y z
N MET A 1 -17.08 7.32 -5.62
CA MET A 1 -15.70 7.86 -5.50
C MET A 1 -14.72 6.75 -5.81
N ASN A 2 -13.76 6.96 -6.72
CA ASN A 2 -12.86 5.86 -7.14
C ASN A 2 -11.53 5.88 -6.37
N GLU A 3 -11.58 6.11 -5.05
CA GLU A 3 -10.39 6.04 -4.21
C GLU A 3 -10.12 4.59 -3.80
N ILE A 4 -8.86 4.18 -3.90
CA ILE A 4 -8.38 2.83 -3.62
C ILE A 4 -7.08 2.88 -2.83
N ILE A 5 -6.68 1.75 -2.25
CA ILE A 5 -5.36 1.60 -1.63
C ILE A 5 -4.47 0.74 -2.53
N LEU A 6 -3.32 1.29 -2.89
CA LEU A 6 -2.25 0.59 -3.61
C LEU A 6 -1.18 0.14 -2.61
N LEU A 7 -0.83 -1.14 -2.64
CA LEU A 7 0.14 -1.73 -1.73
C LEU A 7 1.31 -2.29 -2.56
N LYS A 8 2.49 -1.72 -2.41
CA LYS A 8 3.70 -2.21 -3.09
C LYS A 8 4.24 -3.43 -2.37
N LEU A 9 4.42 -4.50 -3.14
CA LEU A 9 4.90 -5.77 -2.60
C LEU A 9 6.42 -5.72 -2.39
N GLY A 10 6.86 -6.28 -1.25
CA GLY A 10 8.27 -6.35 -0.87
C GLY A 10 8.98 -7.58 -1.39
N GLU A 11 9.72 -8.26 -0.52
CA GLU A 11 10.59 -9.41 -0.82
C GLU A 11 9.88 -10.55 -1.57
N LEU A 12 8.57 -10.68 -1.43
CA LEU A 12 7.80 -11.75 -2.06
C LEU A 12 7.86 -11.70 -3.60
N VAL A 13 8.14 -10.54 -4.19
CA VAL A 13 8.31 -10.39 -5.65
C VAL A 13 9.49 -11.22 -6.17
N LEU A 14 10.51 -11.46 -5.33
CA LEU A 14 11.72 -12.20 -5.66
C LEU A 14 11.57 -13.73 -5.52
N LYS A 15 10.38 -14.24 -5.15
CA LYS A 15 10.16 -15.67 -4.85
C LYS A 15 10.01 -16.58 -6.07
N GLY A 16 10.25 -16.08 -7.28
CA GLY A 16 10.26 -16.87 -8.51
C GLY A 16 8.95 -17.68 -8.69
N LEU A 17 9.07 -18.98 -8.90
CA LEU A 17 7.94 -19.89 -9.13
C LEU A 17 6.94 -19.95 -7.95
N ASN A 18 7.39 -19.68 -6.73
CA ASN A 18 6.55 -19.69 -5.53
C ASN A 18 5.79 -18.38 -5.29
N ARG A 19 6.01 -17.36 -6.11
CA ARG A 19 5.42 -16.04 -5.95
C ARG A 19 3.90 -16.08 -5.76
N ARG A 20 3.20 -16.88 -6.55
CA ARG A 20 1.74 -17.01 -6.48
C ARG A 20 1.25 -17.46 -5.10
N THR A 21 1.89 -18.45 -4.51
CA THR A 21 1.55 -18.93 -3.15
C THR A 21 1.70 -17.83 -2.10
N PHE A 22 2.74 -17.00 -2.23
CA PHE A 22 2.97 -15.85 -1.33
C PHE A 22 1.92 -14.75 -1.55
N GLU A 23 1.57 -14.44 -2.80
CA GLU A 23 0.53 -13.47 -3.14
C GLU A 23 -0.85 -13.93 -2.62
N ASP A 24 -1.22 -15.20 -2.83
CA ASP A 24 -2.48 -15.77 -2.34
C ASP A 24 -2.58 -15.67 -0.81
N LYS A 25 -1.48 -15.96 -0.10
CA LYS A 25 -1.42 -15.83 1.36
C LYS A 25 -1.54 -14.38 1.81
N LEU A 26 -0.89 -13.45 1.11
CA LEU A 26 -0.99 -12.03 1.38
C LEU A 26 -2.41 -11.52 1.18
N ILE A 27 -3.07 -11.90 0.07
CA ILE A 27 -4.47 -11.56 -0.21
C ILE A 27 -5.39 -12.11 0.89
N ALA A 28 -5.19 -13.35 1.32
CA ALA A 28 -5.98 -13.95 2.41
C ALA A 28 -5.81 -13.18 3.73
N ASN A 29 -4.57 -12.79 4.07
CA ASN A 29 -4.27 -11.99 5.25
C ASN A 29 -4.91 -10.59 5.17
N ALA A 30 -4.82 -9.93 4.00
CA ALA A 30 -5.47 -8.64 3.77
C ALA A 30 -6.99 -8.73 3.92
N LYS A 31 -7.65 -9.69 3.26
CA LYS A 31 -9.10 -9.89 3.36
C LYS A 31 -9.56 -10.13 4.80
N ARG A 32 -8.80 -10.90 5.58
CA ARG A 32 -9.11 -11.14 7.00
C ARG A 32 -9.11 -9.85 7.82
N ARG A 33 -8.12 -8.96 7.58
CA ARG A 33 -8.03 -7.67 8.27
C ARG A 33 -9.11 -6.69 7.83
N LEU A 34 -9.47 -6.71 6.56
CA LEU A 34 -10.48 -5.82 5.98
C LEU A 34 -11.92 -6.19 6.35
N LYS A 35 -12.16 -7.39 6.89
CA LYS A 35 -13.51 -7.93 7.17
C LYS A 35 -14.40 -6.98 7.98
N HIS A 36 -13.83 -6.18 8.86
CA HIS A 36 -14.58 -5.27 9.74
C HIS A 36 -14.69 -3.84 9.18
N HIS A 37 -14.08 -3.57 8.01
CA HIS A 37 -14.04 -2.25 7.39
C HIS A 37 -14.92 -2.15 6.14
N GLY A 38 -15.60 -3.22 5.74
CA GLY A 38 -16.47 -3.24 4.59
C GLY A 38 -16.12 -4.32 3.56
N ASP A 39 -16.77 -4.26 2.40
CA ASP A 39 -16.57 -5.22 1.32
C ASP A 39 -15.59 -4.66 0.27
N PHE A 40 -14.39 -5.23 0.26
CA PHE A 40 -13.32 -4.82 -0.64
C PHE A 40 -12.99 -5.92 -1.66
N LYS A 41 -12.70 -5.50 -2.88
CA LYS A 41 -12.06 -6.34 -3.89
C LYS A 41 -10.56 -6.27 -3.69
N VAL A 42 -9.90 -7.41 -3.42
CA VAL A 42 -8.46 -7.50 -3.16
C VAL A 42 -7.83 -8.45 -4.16
N TYR A 43 -6.83 -7.97 -4.89
CA TYR A 43 -6.10 -8.76 -5.88
C TYR A 43 -4.67 -8.22 -6.07
N CYS A 44 -3.75 -9.07 -6.58
CA CYS A 44 -2.39 -8.68 -6.93
C CYS A 44 -2.21 -8.64 -8.45
N LYS A 45 -1.55 -7.59 -8.94
CA LYS A 45 -1.13 -7.46 -10.34
C LYS A 45 0.14 -6.62 -10.42
N GLN A 46 1.10 -7.06 -11.24
CA GLN A 46 2.34 -6.31 -11.52
C GLN A 46 3.06 -5.80 -10.25
N SER A 47 3.25 -6.69 -9.26
CA SER A 47 3.92 -6.39 -7.98
C SER A 47 3.23 -5.34 -7.11
N THR A 48 1.94 -5.12 -7.36
CA THR A 48 1.09 -4.25 -6.55
C THR A 48 -0.17 -5.01 -6.14
N MET A 49 -0.55 -4.92 -4.88
CA MET A 49 -1.86 -5.37 -4.42
C MET A 49 -2.81 -4.17 -4.41
N TYR A 50 -4.01 -4.40 -4.91
CA TYR A 50 -5.08 -3.42 -5.02
C TYR A 50 -6.14 -3.76 -3.98
N VAL A 51 -6.58 -2.76 -3.23
CA VAL A 51 -7.70 -2.83 -2.30
C VAL A 51 -8.73 -1.80 -2.75
N GLU A 52 -9.76 -2.28 -3.43
CA GLU A 52 -10.81 -1.45 -4.03
C GLU A 52 -12.10 -1.59 -3.22
N PRO A 53 -12.70 -0.51 -2.70
CA PRO A 53 -14.02 -0.59 -2.09
C PRO A 53 -15.06 -0.97 -3.14
N LYS A 54 -15.95 -1.90 -2.81
CA LYS A 54 -17.03 -2.32 -3.71
C LYS A 54 -18.28 -1.43 -3.63
N ASN A 55 -18.39 -0.65 -2.58
CA ASN A 55 -19.50 0.27 -2.34
C ASN A 55 -19.06 1.44 -1.44
N ASP A 56 -19.89 2.46 -1.33
CA ASP A 56 -19.60 3.68 -0.59
C ASP A 56 -19.66 3.53 0.95
N ASN A 57 -20.11 2.37 1.46
CA ASN A 57 -20.18 2.10 2.90
C ASN A 57 -18.89 1.51 3.46
N CYS A 58 -17.85 1.37 2.65
CA CYS A 58 -16.56 0.88 3.11
C CYS A 58 -15.83 1.96 3.94
N ASP A 59 -15.33 1.55 5.10
CA ASP A 59 -14.43 2.36 5.93
C ASP A 59 -13.01 2.30 5.35
N LEU A 60 -12.68 3.27 4.49
CA LEU A 60 -11.39 3.34 3.82
C LEU A 60 -10.27 3.75 4.79
N ASP A 61 -10.56 4.54 5.83
CA ASP A 61 -9.59 4.97 6.83
C ASP A 61 -9.17 3.82 7.73
N GLY A 62 -10.12 3.06 8.24
CA GLY A 62 -9.83 1.83 8.99
C GLY A 62 -9.14 0.76 8.14
N ALA A 63 -9.53 0.62 6.86
CA ALA A 63 -8.85 -0.25 5.92
C ALA A 63 -7.39 0.17 5.70
N TRP A 64 -7.12 1.48 5.59
CA TRP A 64 -5.77 2.03 5.49
C TRP A 64 -4.93 1.64 6.71
N GLU A 65 -5.41 1.91 7.93
CA GLU A 65 -4.71 1.54 9.15
C GLU A 65 -4.45 0.03 9.25
N ALA A 66 -5.42 -0.79 8.86
CA ALA A 66 -5.26 -2.24 8.86
C ALA A 66 -4.18 -2.70 7.88
N MET A 67 -4.04 -2.01 6.74
CA MET A 67 -3.06 -2.33 5.69
C MET A 67 -1.65 -1.84 6.02
N THR A 68 -1.46 -0.75 6.77
CA THR A 68 -0.12 -0.32 7.24
C THR A 68 0.56 -1.40 8.10
N LYS A 69 -0.24 -2.22 8.80
CA LYS A 69 0.22 -3.30 9.69
C LYS A 69 0.34 -4.66 8.99
N LEU A 70 0.21 -4.71 7.65
CA LEU A 70 0.23 -5.95 6.88
C LEU A 70 1.66 -6.32 6.48
N PHE A 71 2.18 -7.42 7.02
CA PHE A 71 3.49 -7.94 6.60
C PHE A 71 3.47 -8.42 5.14
N GLY A 72 4.53 -8.11 4.41
CA GLY A 72 4.69 -8.37 2.97
C GLY A 72 4.56 -7.12 2.10
N VAL A 73 4.16 -5.99 2.69
CA VAL A 73 3.95 -4.70 2.02
C VAL A 73 5.05 -3.72 2.43
N VAL A 74 5.74 -3.11 1.47
CA VAL A 74 6.85 -2.16 1.72
C VAL A 74 6.42 -0.70 1.58
N GLY A 75 5.32 -0.44 0.90
CA GLY A 75 4.79 0.91 0.74
C GLY A 75 3.31 0.89 0.40
N LEU A 76 2.60 1.91 0.85
CA LEU A 76 1.18 2.10 0.64
C LEU A 76 0.91 3.48 0.07
N SER A 77 -0.06 3.58 -0.83
CA SER A 77 -0.56 4.86 -1.33
C SER A 77 -2.07 4.82 -1.44
N ARG A 78 -2.75 5.86 -0.98
CA ARG A 78 -4.12 6.14 -1.40
C ARG A 78 -4.06 6.76 -2.78
N ALA A 79 -4.85 6.23 -3.69
CA ALA A 79 -4.85 6.64 -5.08
C ALA A 79 -6.27 6.85 -5.59
N ARG A 80 -6.45 7.80 -6.48
CA ARG A 80 -7.68 7.95 -7.23
C ARG A 80 -7.52 7.33 -8.63
N ALA A 81 -8.45 6.46 -9.00
CA ALA A 81 -8.50 5.88 -10.33
C ALA A 81 -9.15 6.85 -11.32
N CYS A 82 -8.62 6.93 -12.52
CA CYS A 82 -9.16 7.70 -13.63
C CYS A 82 -8.97 7.00 -14.98
N GLU A 83 -9.49 7.58 -16.03
CA GLU A 83 -9.28 7.10 -17.40
C GLU A 83 -7.82 7.20 -17.82
N LYS A 84 -7.41 6.34 -18.76
CA LYS A 84 -6.05 6.36 -19.34
C LYS A 84 -5.94 7.46 -20.38
N ASP A 85 -6.10 8.68 -19.94
CA ASP A 85 -5.98 9.90 -20.74
C ASP A 85 -5.16 10.94 -19.98
N LYS A 86 -4.32 11.70 -20.68
CA LYS A 86 -3.40 12.66 -20.09
C LYS A 86 -4.14 13.80 -19.35
N ASP A 87 -5.26 14.25 -19.93
CA ASP A 87 -6.04 15.36 -19.38
C ASP A 87 -6.90 14.89 -18.20
N ALA A 88 -7.44 13.66 -18.28
CA ALA A 88 -8.13 13.04 -17.14
C ALA A 88 -7.18 12.81 -15.94
N MET A 89 -5.94 12.41 -16.17
CA MET A 89 -4.92 12.28 -15.12
C MET A 89 -4.55 13.63 -14.52
N LEU A 90 -4.39 14.68 -15.35
CA LEU A 90 -4.14 16.04 -14.89
C LEU A 90 -5.30 16.56 -14.02
N GLN A 91 -6.52 16.43 -14.52
CA GLN A 91 -7.72 16.85 -13.78
C GLN A 91 -7.82 16.12 -12.44
N THR A 92 -7.59 14.79 -12.44
CA THR A 92 -7.60 13.98 -11.21
C THR A 92 -6.51 14.43 -10.24
N ALA A 93 -5.30 14.77 -10.72
CA ALA A 93 -4.23 15.29 -9.88
C ALA A 93 -4.63 16.60 -9.19
N VAL A 94 -5.23 17.53 -9.94
CA VAL A 94 -5.72 18.80 -9.41
C VAL A 94 -6.84 18.60 -8.39
N GLU A 95 -7.82 17.73 -8.69
CA GLU A 95 -8.98 17.52 -7.80
C GLU A 95 -8.62 16.71 -6.55
N TYR A 96 -7.70 15.76 -6.66
CA TYR A 96 -7.38 14.84 -5.59
C TYR A 96 -6.21 15.29 -4.72
N LEU A 97 -5.24 15.93 -5.32
CA LEU A 97 -4.03 16.39 -4.62
C LEU A 97 -3.96 17.92 -4.49
N GLY A 98 -5.03 18.64 -4.85
CA GLY A 98 -5.08 20.10 -4.88
C GLY A 98 -4.61 20.76 -3.58
N ASP A 99 -5.08 20.28 -2.44
CA ASP A 99 -4.66 20.80 -1.12
C ASP A 99 -3.17 20.58 -0.85
N LYS A 100 -2.65 19.40 -1.24
CA LYS A 100 -1.22 19.08 -1.10
C LYS A 100 -0.36 19.90 -2.06
N LEU A 101 -0.85 20.12 -3.30
CA LEU A 101 -0.18 20.96 -4.29
C LEU A 101 -0.15 22.43 -3.86
N ALA A 102 -1.24 22.93 -3.26
CA ALA A 102 -1.31 24.29 -2.75
C ALA A 102 -0.41 24.51 -1.51
N ALA A 103 -0.20 23.49 -0.69
CA ALA A 103 0.60 23.56 0.53
C ALA A 103 2.11 23.38 0.27
N ALA A 104 2.51 22.68 -0.80
CA ALA A 104 3.90 22.40 -1.11
C ALA A 104 4.58 23.61 -1.81
N HIS A 105 5.90 23.73 -1.62
CA HIS A 105 6.71 24.72 -2.32
C HIS A 105 7.45 24.12 -3.51
N THR A 106 7.79 22.82 -3.42
CA THR A 106 8.47 22.14 -4.50
C THR A 106 7.81 20.79 -4.81
N PHE A 107 7.82 20.41 -6.08
CA PHE A 107 7.24 19.15 -6.52
C PHE A 107 7.97 18.52 -7.70
N LYS A 108 7.68 17.26 -7.93
CA LYS A 108 7.94 16.58 -9.20
C LYS A 108 6.76 15.70 -9.59
N VAL A 109 6.69 15.39 -10.88
CA VAL A 109 5.76 14.37 -11.39
C VAL A 109 6.56 13.14 -11.81
N GLU A 110 6.18 11.98 -11.30
CA GLU A 110 6.78 10.69 -11.64
C GLU A 110 5.75 9.77 -12.27
N SER A 111 5.92 9.44 -13.56
CA SER A 111 4.98 8.58 -14.28
C SER A 111 5.56 7.17 -14.44
N LYS A 112 4.74 6.16 -14.18
CA LYS A 112 5.04 4.74 -14.43
C LYS A 112 4.03 4.18 -15.42
N ARG A 113 4.54 3.59 -16.51
CA ARG A 113 3.71 3.02 -17.57
C ARG A 113 3.94 1.52 -17.67
N ALA A 114 2.96 0.74 -17.22
CA ALA A 114 2.92 -0.70 -17.44
C ALA A 114 2.26 -1.05 -18.78
N ASP A 115 1.22 -0.31 -19.16
CA ASP A 115 0.58 -0.42 -20.46
C ASP A 115 1.41 0.31 -21.52
N LYS A 116 2.05 -0.47 -22.40
CA LYS A 116 2.88 0.07 -23.49
C LYS A 116 2.07 0.61 -24.68
N THR A 117 0.77 0.36 -24.73
CA THR A 117 -0.12 0.87 -25.79
C THR A 117 -0.53 2.32 -25.56
N PHE A 118 -0.33 2.85 -24.35
CA PHE A 118 -0.60 4.26 -24.07
C PHE A 118 0.32 5.17 -24.91
N PRO A 119 -0.24 6.20 -25.58
CA PRO A 119 0.46 6.93 -26.66
C PRO A 119 1.67 7.74 -26.18
N MET A 120 1.75 8.11 -24.90
CA MET A 120 2.86 8.88 -24.35
C MET A 120 3.85 8.00 -23.60
N THR A 121 5.13 8.32 -23.68
CA THR A 121 6.15 7.76 -22.77
C THR A 121 5.97 8.31 -21.36
N SER A 122 6.52 7.62 -20.34
CA SER A 122 6.50 8.12 -18.95
C SER A 122 7.11 9.51 -18.83
N ILE A 123 8.21 9.78 -19.56
CA ILE A 123 8.87 11.09 -19.52
C ILE A 123 7.96 12.18 -20.13
N GLN A 124 7.31 11.90 -21.26
CA GLN A 124 6.39 12.84 -21.91
C GLN A 124 5.20 13.16 -21.01
N LEU A 125 4.62 12.13 -20.37
CA LEU A 125 3.50 12.29 -19.45
C LEU A 125 3.90 13.11 -18.23
N SER A 126 5.05 12.83 -17.61
CA SER A 126 5.55 13.61 -16.48
C SER A 126 5.82 15.07 -16.85
N LYS A 127 6.38 15.33 -18.02
CA LYS A 127 6.62 16.70 -18.50
C LYS A 127 5.31 17.45 -18.78
N TYR A 128 4.34 16.77 -19.39
CA TYR A 128 3.05 17.37 -19.68
C TYR A 128 2.32 17.78 -18.40
N VAL A 129 2.09 16.82 -17.50
CA VAL A 129 1.36 17.09 -16.25
C VAL A 129 2.15 18.03 -15.35
N GLY A 130 3.48 17.90 -15.31
CA GLY A 130 4.34 18.80 -14.53
C GLY A 130 4.28 20.25 -15.00
N GLY A 131 4.29 20.51 -16.30
CA GLY A 131 4.14 21.85 -16.88
C GLY A 131 2.79 22.48 -16.57
N GLU A 132 1.69 21.73 -16.75
CA GLU A 132 0.34 22.21 -16.46
C GLU A 132 0.13 22.52 -14.95
N LEU A 133 0.74 21.71 -14.07
CA LEU A 133 0.67 21.98 -12.62
C LEU A 133 1.51 23.18 -12.22
N ASP A 134 2.68 23.39 -12.82
CA ASP A 134 3.55 24.55 -12.59
C ASP A 134 2.84 25.86 -13.00
N GLU A 135 2.15 25.85 -14.15
CA GLU A 135 1.34 27.01 -14.60
C GLU A 135 0.14 27.28 -13.67
N LYS A 136 -0.52 26.22 -13.21
CA LYS A 136 -1.74 26.32 -12.38
C LYS A 136 -1.45 26.74 -10.95
N TYR A 137 -0.30 26.40 -10.40
CA TYR A 137 0.09 26.68 -9.01
C TYR A 137 1.34 27.57 -8.96
N PRO A 138 1.21 28.91 -9.01
CA PRO A 138 2.36 29.83 -9.12
C PRO A 138 3.38 29.76 -7.96
N ASN A 139 2.95 29.25 -6.81
CA ASN A 139 3.81 29.08 -5.63
C ASN A 139 4.62 27.78 -5.65
N LEU A 140 4.31 26.88 -6.59
CA LEU A 140 4.88 25.55 -6.67
C LEU A 140 6.00 25.55 -7.73
N LYS A 141 7.18 25.07 -7.38
CA LYS A 141 8.35 24.98 -8.27
C LYS A 141 8.75 23.54 -8.51
N VAL A 142 9.17 23.24 -9.74
CA VAL A 142 9.67 21.91 -10.06
C VAL A 142 11.07 21.69 -9.45
N ASP A 143 11.20 20.68 -8.58
CA ASP A 143 12.45 20.17 -8.07
C ASP A 143 12.51 18.64 -8.26
N VAL A 144 13.37 18.20 -9.18
CA VAL A 144 13.51 16.77 -9.50
C VAL A 144 14.38 16.00 -8.51
N HIS A 145 15.15 16.70 -7.68
CA HIS A 145 16.11 16.08 -6.76
C HIS A 145 15.57 15.96 -5.34
N ASN A 146 15.01 17.03 -4.79
CA ASN A 146 14.51 17.09 -3.42
C ASN A 146 13.10 17.71 -3.36
N PRO A 147 12.10 17.13 -4.01
CA PRO A 147 10.73 17.65 -3.98
C PRO A 147 10.10 17.46 -2.60
N GLU A 148 9.31 18.42 -2.14
CA GLU A 148 8.44 18.25 -0.97
C GLU A 148 7.24 17.33 -1.28
N LEU A 149 6.79 17.32 -2.54
CA LEU A 149 5.68 16.49 -3.00
C LEU A 149 6.04 15.79 -4.30
N THR A 150 5.85 14.48 -4.37
CA THR A 150 5.88 13.74 -5.64
C THR A 150 4.47 13.35 -6.05
N VAL A 151 4.06 13.79 -7.23
CA VAL A 151 2.81 13.36 -7.88
C VAL A 151 3.12 12.13 -8.72
N TYR A 152 2.54 10.98 -8.36
CA TYR A 152 2.70 9.74 -9.11
C TYR A 152 1.52 9.53 -10.06
N LEU A 153 1.85 9.20 -11.30
CA LEU A 153 0.90 8.80 -12.34
C LEU A 153 1.22 7.37 -12.77
N GLU A 154 0.37 6.43 -12.43
CA GLU A 154 0.56 5.02 -12.81
C GLU A 154 -0.42 4.61 -13.89
N VAL A 155 0.06 4.44 -15.14
CA VAL A 155 -0.76 3.93 -16.25
C VAL A 155 -0.69 2.41 -16.25
N ARG A 156 -1.82 1.77 -15.97
CA ARG A 156 -1.98 0.32 -15.89
C ARG A 156 -2.90 -0.19 -17.00
N ASP A 157 -3.13 -1.50 -17.08
CA ASP A 157 -3.89 -2.10 -18.18
C ASP A 157 -5.33 -1.57 -18.28
N TYR A 158 -6.02 -1.39 -17.15
CA TYR A 158 -7.45 -1.05 -17.12
C TYR A 158 -7.77 0.39 -16.72
N ALA A 159 -6.88 1.05 -16.01
CA ALA A 159 -7.07 2.41 -15.51
C ALA A 159 -5.73 3.12 -15.33
N ALA A 160 -5.78 4.43 -15.14
CA ALA A 160 -4.69 5.19 -14.57
C ALA A 160 -4.98 5.49 -13.09
N TYR A 161 -3.92 5.68 -12.31
CA TYR A 161 -4.00 5.97 -10.88
C TYR A 161 -3.12 7.17 -10.56
N VAL A 162 -3.70 8.10 -9.80
CA VAL A 162 -3.02 9.31 -9.33
C VAL A 162 -2.87 9.23 -7.82
N HIS A 163 -1.67 9.42 -7.31
CA HIS A 163 -1.40 9.43 -5.87
C HIS A 163 -0.18 10.31 -5.52
N ALA A 164 -0.04 10.63 -4.24
CA ALA A 164 1.14 11.27 -3.69
C ALA A 164 2.20 10.24 -3.25
N ASP A 165 3.20 10.72 -2.50
CA ASP A 165 4.27 9.87 -1.97
C ASP A 165 3.72 8.69 -1.15
N PRO A 166 4.29 7.49 -1.32
CA PRO A 166 3.88 6.32 -0.58
C PRO A 166 4.33 6.41 0.88
N GLU A 167 3.47 5.96 1.78
CA GLU A 167 3.85 5.72 3.17
C GLU A 167 4.56 4.37 3.33
N PRO A 168 5.54 4.26 4.25
CA PRO A 168 6.24 3.01 4.50
C PRO A 168 5.30 1.95 5.09
N GLY A 169 5.37 0.73 4.56
CA GLY A 169 4.64 -0.43 5.06
C GLY A 169 5.44 -1.24 6.08
N ALA A 170 4.81 -2.27 6.65
CA ALA A 170 5.43 -3.14 7.66
C ALA A 170 6.60 -3.97 7.12
N GLY A 171 6.70 -4.17 5.81
CA GLY A 171 7.73 -4.99 5.16
C GLY A 171 7.63 -6.48 5.50
N GLY A 172 8.71 -7.21 5.29
CA GLY A 172 8.78 -8.65 5.61
C GLY A 172 8.02 -9.55 4.65
N LEU A 173 7.56 -10.70 5.16
CA LEU A 173 6.84 -11.74 4.42
C LEU A 173 5.43 -11.95 4.95
N PRO A 174 4.47 -12.37 4.11
CA PRO A 174 3.12 -12.67 4.56
C PRO A 174 3.10 -13.74 5.67
N VAL A 175 2.40 -13.47 6.76
CA VAL A 175 2.29 -14.41 7.88
C VAL A 175 1.69 -15.76 7.42
N GLY A 176 2.33 -16.84 7.81
CA GLY A 176 1.93 -18.22 7.49
C GLY A 176 2.59 -18.80 6.24
N VAL A 177 3.51 -18.08 5.56
CA VAL A 177 4.30 -18.65 4.45
C VAL A 177 5.51 -19.44 4.96
N GLY A 178 6.01 -19.15 6.17
CA GLY A 178 7.16 -19.80 6.80
C GLY A 178 6.77 -20.87 7.83
N GLY A 179 5.50 -21.29 7.89
CA GLY A 179 5.01 -22.27 8.85
C GLY A 179 4.42 -21.64 10.12
N ARG A 180 4.36 -22.44 11.20
CA ARG A 180 3.78 -22.04 12.50
C ARG A 180 4.77 -22.29 13.62
N ALA A 181 4.70 -21.48 14.65
CA ALA A 181 5.48 -21.66 15.88
C ALA A 181 4.67 -21.18 17.10
N VAL A 182 5.10 -21.60 18.27
CA VAL A 182 4.57 -21.11 19.55
C VAL A 182 5.56 -20.10 20.13
N SER A 183 5.04 -18.95 20.57
CA SER A 183 5.79 -17.92 21.26
C SER A 183 5.34 -17.83 22.72
N LEU A 184 6.29 -17.92 23.66
CA LEU A 184 6.02 -17.69 25.05
C LEU A 184 6.10 -16.20 25.37
N LEU A 185 4.98 -15.61 25.75
CA LEU A 185 4.92 -14.20 26.17
C LEU A 185 5.23 -14.08 27.67
N SER A 186 6.25 -13.32 27.98
CA SER A 186 6.54 -12.88 29.35
C SER A 186 5.89 -11.51 29.61
N GLY A 187 5.96 -11.04 30.84
CA GLY A 187 5.54 -9.68 31.22
C GLY A 187 6.52 -8.57 30.78
N GLY A 188 7.66 -8.93 30.15
CA GLY A 188 8.68 -7.99 29.67
C GLY A 188 8.44 -7.53 28.23
N ILE A 189 9.19 -6.52 27.80
CA ILE A 189 9.08 -5.92 26.48
C ILE A 189 9.75 -6.75 25.36
N ASP A 190 10.68 -7.65 25.69
CA ASP A 190 11.48 -8.37 24.71
C ASP A 190 10.66 -9.44 23.96
N SER A 191 9.79 -10.17 24.67
CA SER A 191 9.03 -11.27 24.08
C SER A 191 7.99 -10.79 23.01
N PRO A 192 7.27 -9.67 23.17
CA PRO A 192 6.46 -9.10 22.09
C PRO A 192 7.30 -8.68 20.87
N VAL A 193 8.46 -8.04 21.10
CA VAL A 193 9.36 -7.61 20.01
C VAL A 193 9.90 -8.82 19.24
N ALA A 194 10.39 -9.84 19.94
CA ALA A 194 10.87 -11.09 19.32
C ALA A 194 9.75 -11.76 18.52
N SER A 195 8.54 -11.84 19.09
CA SER A 195 7.37 -12.39 18.38
C SER A 195 7.04 -11.62 17.10
N TRP A 196 7.07 -10.29 17.18
CA TRP A 196 6.85 -9.43 16.02
C TRP A 196 7.92 -9.66 14.94
N MET A 197 9.19 -9.75 15.30
CA MET A 197 10.30 -10.01 14.39
C MET A 197 10.16 -11.36 13.68
N ILE A 198 9.75 -12.39 14.39
CA ILE A 198 9.51 -13.73 13.84
C ILE A 198 8.28 -13.74 12.94
N ALA A 199 7.17 -13.10 13.36
CA ALA A 199 5.97 -12.97 12.52
C ALA A 199 6.27 -12.22 11.21
N LYS A 200 7.11 -11.18 11.27
CA LYS A 200 7.58 -10.43 10.10
C LYS A 200 8.36 -11.29 9.10
N ARG A 201 8.92 -12.42 9.52
CA ARG A 201 9.58 -13.43 8.67
C ARG A 201 8.60 -14.44 8.06
N GLY A 202 7.30 -14.22 8.24
CA GLY A 202 6.24 -15.04 7.65
C GLY A 202 5.81 -16.22 8.52
N ILE A 203 6.24 -16.31 9.77
CA ILE A 203 5.83 -17.35 10.70
C ILE A 203 4.47 -16.97 11.33
N ALA A 204 3.50 -17.89 11.29
CA ALA A 204 2.27 -17.77 12.06
C ALA A 204 2.57 -18.14 13.52
N LEU A 205 2.24 -17.25 14.46
CA LEU A 205 2.53 -17.45 15.88
C LEU A 205 1.26 -17.72 16.67
N ASP A 206 1.29 -18.80 17.46
CA ASP A 206 0.38 -19.01 18.57
C ASP A 206 1.07 -18.50 19.85
N MET A 207 0.44 -17.58 20.55
CA MET A 207 1.04 -16.97 21.74
C MET A 207 0.51 -17.61 23.01
N VAL A 208 1.43 -17.99 23.89
CA VAL A 208 1.13 -18.58 25.19
C VAL A 208 1.69 -17.69 26.28
N HIS A 209 0.84 -17.26 27.21
CA HIS A 209 1.24 -16.54 28.40
C HIS A 209 0.99 -17.43 29.62
N LEU A 210 2.03 -17.64 30.40
CA LEU A 210 1.96 -18.38 31.66
C LEU A 210 1.86 -17.37 32.83
N ASP A 211 0.67 -17.18 33.33
CA ASP A 211 0.47 -16.36 34.51
C ASP A 211 0.81 -17.18 35.77
N ARG A 212 1.63 -16.61 36.61
CA ARG A 212 2.05 -17.23 37.90
C ARG A 212 0.90 -17.38 38.89
N LYS A 213 -0.22 -16.67 38.72
CA LYS A 213 -1.38 -16.66 39.59
C LYS A 213 -2.61 -17.40 39.08
N SER A 214 -2.61 -17.86 37.84
CA SER A 214 -3.76 -18.55 37.24
C SER A 214 -3.28 -19.63 36.28
N THR A 215 -3.75 -20.84 36.45
CA THR A 215 -3.54 -22.00 35.58
C THR A 215 -4.35 -21.92 34.26
N ARG A 216 -4.76 -20.72 33.79
CA ARG A 216 -5.51 -20.56 32.54
C ARG A 216 -4.56 -20.32 31.38
N LEU A 217 -4.57 -21.25 30.41
CA LEU A 217 -3.99 -21.07 29.09
C LEU A 217 -4.87 -20.10 28.28
N ASN A 218 -4.39 -18.88 28.05
CA ASN A 218 -5.00 -17.98 27.08
C ASN A 218 -4.21 -18.06 25.78
N SER A 219 -4.78 -18.72 24.77
CA SER A 219 -4.27 -18.68 23.39
C SER A 219 -4.99 -17.58 22.63
N SER A 220 -4.27 -16.56 22.16
CA SER A 220 -4.82 -15.55 21.26
C SER A 220 -4.01 -15.51 19.97
N HIS A 221 -4.70 -15.56 18.84
CA HIS A 221 -4.10 -15.31 17.54
C HIS A 221 -4.00 -13.79 17.34
N VAL A 222 -2.84 -13.21 17.55
CA VAL A 222 -2.63 -11.75 17.54
C VAL A 222 -2.12 -11.23 16.19
N PHE A 223 -1.68 -12.10 15.27
CA PHE A 223 -1.09 -11.68 13.99
C PHE A 223 -1.73 -12.34 12.78
#